data_5eb5165b12ca817aa98c73be0b21646a
#
_entry.id   5eb5165b12ca817aa98c73be0b21646a
#
_cell.length_a   1.000
_cell.length_b   1.000
_cell.length_c   1.000
_cell.angle_alpha   90.00
_cell.angle_beta   90.00
_cell.angle_gamma   90.00
#
_symmetry.space_group_name_H-M   'P 1'
#
loop_
_entity.id
_entity.type
_entity.pdbx_description
1 polymer ?
#
loop_
_entity_poly.entity_id
_entity_poly.type
_entity_poly.pdbx_seq_one_letter_code
_entity_poly.pdbx_strand_id
1 'polypeptide(L)'
;LVGSEMCIRDRIRRCPNACSFHSLLVSNALQLISRKAIALGEHLEILSQRTTKEKLLCYFEKLAQEQHSDSFTLPFSLSTLADYLSVDRSAMMRELKKLKAEGIVKSERKTFTLVEYRQN
;
A
#
# COMPACT_ATOMS: atom_id res chain seq x y z
N LEU A 1 -4.17 -40.85 10.48
CA LEU A 1 -4.62 -40.10 9.33
C LEU A 1 -6.03 -39.53 9.53
N VAL A 2 -6.93 -40.38 10.05
CA VAL A 2 -8.28 -39.92 10.40
C VAL A 2 -8.21 -38.81 11.47
N GLY A 3 -7.33 -38.92 12.43
CA GLY A 3 -7.09 -37.90 13.44
C GLY A 3 -6.54 -36.61 12.86
N SER A 4 -5.69 -36.69 11.83
CA SER A 4 -5.17 -35.49 11.14
C SER A 4 -6.24 -34.76 10.38
N GLU A 5 -7.13 -35.49 9.68
CA GLU A 5 -8.23 -34.88 8.94
C GLU A 5 -9.25 -34.22 9.88
N MET A 6 -9.59 -34.90 10.98
CA MET A 6 -10.43 -34.29 12.01
C MET A 6 -9.80 -33.07 12.62
N CYS A 7 -8.50 -33.08 12.86
CA CYS A 7 -7.78 -31.95 13.38
C CYS A 7 -7.78 -30.77 12.39
N ILE A 8 -7.69 -31.04 11.10
CA ILE A 8 -7.77 -29.98 10.06
C ILE A 8 -9.17 -29.39 9.98
N ARG A 9 -10.21 -30.20 10.06
CA ARG A 9 -11.61 -29.72 10.10
C ARG A 9 -11.91 -28.92 11.35
N ASP A 10 -11.50 -29.43 12.51
CA ASP A 10 -11.75 -28.79 13.79
C ASP A 10 -10.92 -27.54 13.99
N ARG A 11 -9.82 -27.41 13.27
CA ARG A 11 -8.99 -26.19 13.28
C ARG A 11 -9.73 -24.94 12.82
N ILE A 12 -10.68 -25.08 11.94
CA ILE A 12 -11.49 -23.96 11.46
C ILE A 12 -12.61 -23.66 12.45
N ARG A 13 -13.10 -24.67 13.15
CA ARG A 13 -14.22 -24.54 14.08
C ARG A 13 -13.78 -24.40 15.53
N ARG A 14 -12.97 -25.34 16.01
CA ARG A 14 -12.68 -25.44 17.43
C ARG A 14 -11.65 -26.55 17.68
N CYS A 15 -10.51 -26.22 18.20
CA CYS A 15 -9.62 -27.22 18.75
C CYS A 15 -9.65 -27.09 20.27
N PRO A 16 -10.33 -27.98 21.02
CA PRO A 16 -10.50 -27.81 22.47
C PRO A 16 -9.20 -27.88 23.26
N ASN A 17 -8.17 -28.47 22.71
CA ASN A 17 -6.87 -28.61 23.36
C ASN A 17 -5.82 -27.65 22.85
N ALA A 18 -6.23 -26.50 22.37
CA ALA A 18 -5.34 -25.41 21.96
C ALA A 18 -4.00 -25.94 21.40
N CYS A 19 -4.06 -26.64 20.28
CA CYS A 19 -2.85 -26.98 19.55
C CYS A 19 -2.16 -25.66 19.26
N SER A 20 -1.02 -25.39 19.89
CA SER A 20 -0.26 -24.15 19.71
C SER A 20 0.09 -23.92 18.24
N PHE A 21 0.28 -25.01 17.51
CA PHE A 21 0.50 -24.98 16.07
C PHE A 21 -0.74 -24.48 15.30
N HIS A 22 -1.93 -24.89 15.72
CA HIS A 22 -3.18 -24.42 15.12
C HIS A 22 -3.39 -22.92 15.33
N SER A 23 -3.24 -22.43 16.56
CA SER A 23 -3.36 -21.01 16.87
C SER A 23 -2.36 -20.17 16.08
N LEU A 24 -1.13 -20.61 15.97
CA LEU A 24 -0.09 -19.95 15.20
C LEU A 24 -0.43 -19.92 13.71
N LEU A 25 -0.88 -21.03 13.16
CA LEU A 25 -1.25 -21.13 11.74
C LEU A 25 -2.41 -20.19 11.39
N VAL A 26 -3.46 -20.18 12.19
CA VAL A 26 -4.63 -19.32 11.98
C VAL A 26 -4.25 -17.85 12.14
N SER A 27 -3.48 -17.53 13.17
CA SER A 27 -3.01 -16.16 13.40
C SER A 27 -2.16 -15.65 12.22
N ASN A 28 -1.23 -16.46 11.72
CA ASN A 28 -0.40 -16.11 10.58
C ASN A 28 -1.24 -15.94 9.31
N ALA A 29 -2.20 -16.83 9.06
CA ALA A 29 -3.10 -16.72 7.92
C ALA A 29 -3.96 -15.46 7.98
N LEU A 30 -4.52 -15.12 9.15
CA LEU A 30 -5.28 -13.89 9.36
C LEU A 30 -4.42 -12.65 9.15
N GLN A 31 -3.19 -12.64 9.63
CA GLN A 31 -2.27 -11.52 9.43
C GLN A 31 -1.96 -11.32 7.93
N LEU A 32 -1.70 -12.39 7.20
CA LEU A 32 -1.45 -12.32 5.75
C LEU A 32 -2.65 -11.78 4.99
N ILE A 33 -3.84 -12.28 5.29
CA ILE A 33 -5.08 -11.83 4.66
C ILE A 33 -5.33 -10.37 4.97
N SER A 34 -5.17 -9.96 6.22
CA SER A 34 -5.36 -8.59 6.66
C SER A 34 -4.41 -7.63 5.97
N ARG A 35 -3.13 -7.98 5.87
CA ARG A 35 -2.12 -7.15 5.17
C ARG A 35 -2.46 -6.99 3.69
N LYS A 36 -2.86 -8.07 3.02
CA LYS A 36 -3.28 -8.02 1.61
C LYS A 36 -4.54 -7.20 1.43
N ALA A 37 -5.50 -7.34 2.31
CA ALA A 37 -6.74 -6.56 2.27
C ALA A 37 -6.47 -5.06 2.44
N ILE A 38 -5.62 -4.68 3.37
CA ILE A 38 -5.21 -3.29 3.60
C ILE A 38 -4.50 -2.73 2.36
N ALA A 39 -3.53 -3.48 1.81
CA ALA A 39 -2.79 -3.06 0.62
C ALA A 39 -3.69 -2.88 -0.60
N LEU A 40 -4.64 -3.78 -0.81
CA LEU A 40 -5.63 -3.67 -1.88
C LEU A 40 -6.56 -2.48 -1.67
N GLY A 41 -7.01 -2.25 -0.43
CA GLY A 41 -7.84 -1.11 -0.08
C GLY A 41 -7.14 0.22 -0.33
N GLU A 42 -5.89 0.34 0.04
CA GLU A 42 -5.06 1.53 -0.23
C GLU A 42 -4.87 1.75 -1.73
N HIS A 43 -4.62 0.70 -2.48
CA HIS A 43 -4.49 0.79 -3.93
C HIS A 43 -5.80 1.21 -4.59
N LEU A 44 -6.92 0.64 -4.15
CA LEU A 44 -8.25 1.04 -4.64
C LEU A 44 -8.56 2.49 -4.31
N GLU A 45 -8.19 2.96 -3.14
CA GLU A 45 -8.36 4.35 -2.74
C GLU A 45 -7.59 5.29 -3.67
N ILE A 46 -6.35 4.95 -3.99
CA ILE A 46 -5.54 5.71 -4.95
C ILE A 46 -6.19 5.69 -6.34
N LEU A 47 -6.59 4.53 -6.81
CA LEU A 47 -7.22 4.38 -8.13
C LEU A 47 -8.60 5.04 -8.22
N SER A 48 -9.28 5.24 -7.10
CA SER A 48 -10.58 5.92 -7.05
C SER A 48 -10.49 7.42 -7.24
N GLN A 49 -9.30 8.00 -7.12
CA GLN A 49 -9.11 9.43 -7.39
C GLN A 49 -9.37 9.74 -8.84
N ARG A 50 -9.93 10.92 -9.10
CA ARG A 50 -10.38 11.30 -10.45
C ARG A 50 -9.27 11.72 -11.37
N THR A 51 -8.27 12.42 -10.87
CA THR A 51 -7.20 12.99 -11.68
C THR A 51 -5.87 12.33 -11.38
N THR A 52 -4.95 12.39 -12.34
CA THR A 52 -3.57 11.92 -12.16
C THR A 52 -2.87 12.65 -11.02
N LYS A 53 -3.11 13.95 -10.89
CA LYS A 53 -2.58 14.78 -9.81
C LYS A 53 -3.02 14.26 -8.44
N GLU A 54 -4.32 14.00 -8.28
CA GLU A 54 -4.87 13.47 -7.03
C GLU A 54 -4.33 12.09 -6.71
N LYS A 55 -4.19 11.23 -7.71
CA LYS A 55 -3.59 9.89 -7.55
C LYS A 55 -2.14 10.00 -7.05
N LEU A 56 -1.34 10.86 -7.66
CA LEU A 56 0.04 11.09 -7.25
C LEU A 56 0.13 11.60 -5.81
N LEU A 57 -0.66 12.60 -5.46
CA LEU A 57 -0.67 13.18 -4.12
C LEU A 57 -1.12 12.16 -3.07
N CYS A 58 -2.16 11.40 -3.36
CA CYS A 58 -2.65 10.35 -2.48
C CYS A 58 -1.58 9.28 -2.23
N TYR A 59 -0.88 8.86 -3.27
CA TYR A 59 0.20 7.89 -3.17
C TYR A 59 1.39 8.43 -2.35
N PHE A 60 1.80 9.66 -2.63
CA PHE A 60 2.91 10.29 -1.91
C PHE A 60 2.59 10.50 -0.43
N GLU A 61 1.37 10.89 -0.12
CA GLU A 61 0.92 11.01 1.26
C GLU A 61 0.98 9.68 2.00
N LYS A 62 0.56 8.60 1.36
CA LYS A 62 0.65 7.25 1.93
C LYS A 62 2.10 6.82 2.16
N LEU A 63 2.99 7.08 1.23
CA LEU A 63 4.42 6.81 1.40
C LEU A 63 5.03 7.62 2.53
N ALA A 64 4.68 8.89 2.64
CA ALA A 64 5.15 9.74 3.73
C ALA A 64 4.70 9.22 5.10
N GLN A 65 3.45 8.78 5.19
CA GLN A 65 2.92 8.16 6.42
C GLN A 65 3.63 6.85 6.73
N GLU A 66 3.84 6.01 5.74
CA GLU A 66 4.50 4.72 5.90
C GLU A 66 5.95 4.87 6.36
N GLN A 67 6.66 5.84 5.83
CA GLN A 67 8.05 6.12 6.20
C GLN A 67 8.17 7.09 7.37
N HIS A 68 7.06 7.55 7.91
CA HIS A 68 7.01 8.51 9.04
C HIS A 68 7.84 9.77 8.81
N SER A 69 7.87 10.24 7.56
CA SER A 69 8.65 11.42 7.16
C SER A 69 8.01 12.10 5.97
N ASP A 70 8.16 13.41 5.89
CA ASP A 70 7.73 14.18 4.72
C ASP A 70 8.59 13.88 3.49
N SER A 71 9.79 13.37 3.71
CA SER A 71 10.70 12.91 2.66
C SER A 71 10.62 11.39 2.54
N PHE A 72 10.44 10.90 1.34
CA PHE A 72 10.32 9.47 1.08
C PHE A 72 11.04 9.09 -0.20
N THR A 73 11.48 7.85 -0.26
CA THR A 73 12.12 7.28 -1.44
C THR A 73 11.14 6.36 -2.14
N LEU A 74 11.02 6.50 -3.45
CA LEU A 74 10.17 5.60 -4.24
C LEU A 74 10.76 4.19 -4.24
N PRO A 75 9.95 3.16 -3.94
CA PRO A 75 10.43 1.77 -3.93
C PRO A 75 10.65 1.20 -5.34
N PHE A 76 10.22 1.91 -6.38
CA PHE A 76 10.31 1.45 -7.76
C PHE A 76 10.49 2.62 -8.72
N SER A 77 10.68 2.33 -10.01
CA SER A 77 10.89 3.34 -11.04
C SER A 77 9.61 4.15 -11.34
N LEU A 78 9.77 5.31 -11.96
CA LEU A 78 8.65 6.14 -12.38
C LEU A 78 7.74 5.44 -13.40
N SER A 79 8.30 4.60 -14.25
CA SER A 79 7.50 3.79 -15.18
C SER A 79 6.59 2.81 -14.44
N THR A 80 7.13 2.15 -13.43
CA THR A 80 6.36 1.24 -12.57
C THR A 80 5.31 2.02 -11.77
N LEU A 81 5.63 3.21 -11.33
CA LEU A 81 4.68 4.09 -10.64
C LEU A 81 3.48 4.42 -11.54
N ALA A 82 3.73 4.75 -12.80
CA ALA A 82 2.65 5.03 -13.75
C ALA A 82 1.73 3.81 -13.93
N ASP A 83 2.30 2.63 -14.02
CA ASP A 83 1.54 1.38 -14.10
C ASP A 83 0.73 1.15 -12.82
N TYR A 84 1.32 1.37 -11.67
CA TYR A 84 0.65 1.24 -10.37
C TYR A 84 -0.54 2.19 -10.23
N LEU A 85 -0.41 3.42 -10.73
CA LEU A 85 -1.47 4.42 -10.71
C LEU A 85 -2.46 4.25 -11.86
N SER A 86 -2.20 3.32 -12.79
CA SER A 86 -3.01 3.09 -14.00
C SER A 86 -3.18 4.36 -14.83
N VAL A 87 -2.09 5.09 -15.02
CA VAL A 87 -2.04 6.31 -15.81
C VAL A 87 -0.96 6.22 -16.86
N ASP A 88 -1.08 7.05 -17.90
CA ASP A 88 -0.04 7.19 -18.90
C ASP A 88 1.19 7.88 -18.29
N ARG A 89 2.37 7.34 -18.59
CA ARG A 89 3.63 7.87 -18.07
C ARG A 89 3.84 9.34 -18.44
N SER A 90 3.52 9.71 -19.67
CA SER A 90 3.66 11.10 -20.15
C SER A 90 2.76 12.05 -19.39
N ALA A 91 1.51 11.63 -19.14
CA ALA A 91 0.56 12.41 -18.34
C ALA A 91 1.03 12.54 -16.90
N MET A 92 1.50 11.45 -16.30
CA MET A 92 2.05 11.46 -14.95
C MET A 92 3.26 12.40 -14.83
N MET A 93 4.18 12.35 -15.78
CA MET A 93 5.36 13.22 -15.77
C MET A 93 5.00 14.69 -15.90
N ARG A 94 3.98 15.01 -16.71
CA ARG A 94 3.47 16.39 -16.81
C ARG A 94 2.89 16.89 -15.50
N GLU A 95 2.07 16.09 -14.84
CA GLU A 95 1.50 16.43 -13.55
C GLU A 95 2.58 16.56 -12.46
N LEU A 96 3.54 15.65 -12.46
CA LEU A 96 4.66 15.69 -11.52
C LEU A 96 5.49 16.97 -11.70
N LYS A 97 5.72 17.39 -12.95
CA LYS A 97 6.40 18.64 -13.26
C LYS A 97 5.61 19.85 -12.75
N LYS A 98 4.30 19.85 -12.92
CA LYS A 98 3.43 20.91 -12.39
C LYS A 98 3.49 20.96 -10.86
N LEU A 99 3.45 19.82 -10.19
CA LEU A 99 3.56 19.75 -8.73
C LEU A 99 4.89 20.31 -8.23
N LYS A 100 5.98 20.04 -8.94
CA LYS A 100 7.29 20.61 -8.64
C LYS A 100 7.31 22.13 -8.85
N ALA A 101 6.71 22.61 -9.92
CA ALA A 101 6.62 24.04 -10.23
C ALA A 101 5.77 24.79 -9.19
N GLU A 102 4.71 24.18 -8.69
CA GLU A 102 3.87 24.72 -7.63
C GLU A 102 4.52 24.67 -6.24
N GLY A 103 5.63 23.95 -6.11
CA GLY A 103 6.35 23.82 -4.85
C GLY A 103 5.73 22.81 -3.88
N ILE A 104 4.74 22.05 -4.30
CA ILE A 104 4.07 21.03 -3.47
C ILE A 104 5.00 19.82 -3.26
N VAL A 105 5.75 19.46 -4.29
CA VAL A 105 6.67 18.32 -4.27
C VAL A 105 8.05 18.80 -4.67
N LYS A 106 9.05 18.42 -3.89
CA LYS A 106 10.47 18.57 -4.26
C LYS A 106 11.05 17.19 -4.53
N SER A 107 11.95 17.08 -5.48
CA SER A 107 12.63 15.84 -5.75
C SER A 107 14.13 16.06 -5.87
N GLU A 108 14.88 15.20 -5.18
CA GLU A 108 16.33 15.08 -5.31
C GLU A 108 16.66 13.63 -5.61
N ARG A 109 17.15 13.36 -6.81
CA ARG A 109 17.44 12.00 -7.29
C ARG A 109 16.18 11.10 -7.18
N LYS A 110 16.19 10.12 -6.28
CA LYS A 110 15.07 9.19 -6.02
C LYS A 110 14.24 9.58 -4.80
N THR A 111 14.62 10.64 -4.09
CA THR A 111 13.93 11.09 -2.90
C THR A 111 12.96 12.22 -3.25
N PHE A 112 11.73 12.08 -2.80
CA PHE A 112 10.68 13.08 -2.96
C PHE A 112 10.31 13.64 -1.60
N THR A 113 10.02 14.93 -1.54
CA THR A 113 9.59 15.60 -0.32
C THR A 113 8.28 16.33 -0.57
N LEU A 114 7.28 16.08 0.27
CA LEU A 114 6.03 16.85 0.29
C LEU A 114 6.24 18.08 1.15
N VAL A 115 6.12 19.27 0.54
CA VAL A 115 6.39 20.54 1.24
C VAL A 115 5.18 21.05 1.98
N GLU A 116 3.99 20.95 1.45
CA GLU A 116 2.73 21.31 2.10
C GLU A 116 1.55 20.59 1.43
N TYR A 117 1.18 19.48 1.95
CA TYR A 117 -0.10 18.89 1.61
C TYR A 117 -0.80 18.42 2.88
N ARG A 118 -1.56 19.34 3.45
CA ARG A 118 -2.55 18.98 4.46
C ARG A 118 -3.89 18.92 3.76
N GLN A 119 -4.39 17.72 3.54
CA GLN A 119 -5.82 17.58 3.35
C GLN A 119 -6.50 17.92 4.67
N ASN A 120 -7.21 18.98 4.65
CA ASN A 120 -8.22 19.21 5.66
C ASN A 120 -9.41 18.29 5.40
#